data_6d5c0828e3100c86c54b0a265318e312
#
_entry.id   6d5c0828e3100c86c54b0a265318e312
#
_cell.length_a   1.000
_cell.length_b   1.000
_cell.length_c   1.000
_cell.angle_alpha   90.00
_cell.angle_beta   90.00
_cell.angle_gamma   90.00
#
_symmetry.space_group_name_H-M   'P 1'
#
loop_
_entity.id
_entity.type
_entity.pdbx_description
1 polymer ?
#
loop_
_entity_poly.entity_id
_entity_poly.type
_entity_poly.pdbx_seq_one_letter_code
_entity_poly.pdbx_strand_id
1 'polypeptide(L)'
;INEGTRIRDKLRDGVENALRILGTAFIAHPGSSELRARIDSGALDSQQFYRQLLRLIYRFLFLMVAEERKLIVPEATAGGTSHTVYSRYYSVEQLRRRADKYFHGDDSTDLWQGLRQTFRLFRDDEVASSMGLSALNGELFGENACRDLEGAHCRNNELLRAIRELSVFRTDKGVPSRVNYAGLDVEDLGSVYEGLLEFHPVLRSSPPSFDLVTGSERKQTGSYYTPPDLVHELINSALVPVIEDRVSKAKDKEEKEKALLGLRVCDPASGSGHFMLAAARRIARELSIVREGESEPTPTVYREALRDVIRSCIYA
;
A
#
# COMPACT_ATOMS: atom_id res chain seq x y z
N ILE A 1 4.30 25.90 -6.03
CA ILE A 1 3.61 24.77 -5.37
C ILE A 1 3.63 23.63 -6.40
N ASN A 2 4.38 22.59 -6.09
CA ASN A 2 4.68 21.48 -7.01
C ASN A 2 3.41 20.69 -7.40
N GLU A 3 3.38 20.24 -8.66
CA GLU A 3 2.30 19.40 -9.22
C GLU A 3 2.09 18.11 -8.40
N GLY A 4 3.16 17.54 -7.84
CA GLY A 4 3.14 16.39 -6.95
C GLY A 4 2.36 16.60 -5.63
N THR A 5 2.45 17.76 -5.00
CA THR A 5 1.70 18.09 -3.78
C THR A 5 0.18 18.10 -4.06
N ARG A 6 -0.23 18.60 -5.22
CA ARG A 6 -1.64 18.65 -5.64
C ARG A 6 -2.23 17.27 -5.93
N ILE A 7 -1.44 16.34 -6.47
CA ILE A 7 -1.91 14.98 -6.73
C ILE A 7 -2.12 14.24 -5.41
N ARG A 8 -1.21 14.42 -4.44
CA ARG A 8 -1.32 13.83 -3.09
C ARG A 8 -2.59 14.25 -2.37
N ASP A 9 -2.88 15.56 -2.35
CA ASP A 9 -4.09 16.08 -1.69
C ASP A 9 -5.36 15.52 -2.34
N LYS A 10 -5.42 15.48 -3.67
CA LYS A 10 -6.55 14.93 -4.41
C LYS A 10 -6.71 13.42 -4.23
N LEU A 11 -5.60 12.68 -4.12
CA LEU A 11 -5.65 11.26 -3.81
C LEU A 11 -6.15 11.02 -2.38
N ARG A 12 -5.74 11.83 -1.41
CA ARG A 12 -6.26 11.79 -0.04
C ARG A 12 -7.77 11.97 0.00
N ASP A 13 -8.29 12.98 -0.70
CA ASP A 13 -9.74 13.23 -0.79
C ASP A 13 -10.47 12.04 -1.43
N GLY A 14 -9.90 11.45 -2.47
CA GLY A 14 -10.44 10.25 -3.11
C GLY A 14 -10.47 9.04 -2.17
N VAL A 15 -9.41 8.85 -1.38
CA VAL A 15 -9.35 7.78 -0.37
C VAL A 15 -10.37 8.01 0.74
N GLU A 16 -10.53 9.23 1.22
CA GLU A 16 -11.53 9.59 2.23
C GLU A 16 -12.95 9.28 1.73
N ASN A 17 -13.28 9.66 0.49
CA ASN A 17 -14.56 9.36 -0.13
C ASN A 17 -14.77 7.85 -0.30
N ALA A 18 -13.74 7.11 -0.76
CA ALA A 18 -13.81 5.67 -0.91
C ALA A 18 -14.07 4.96 0.44
N LEU A 19 -13.43 5.42 1.53
CA LEU A 19 -13.65 4.91 2.87
C LEU A 19 -15.10 5.11 3.33
N ARG A 20 -15.68 6.30 3.13
CA ARG A 20 -17.08 6.58 3.46
C ARG A 20 -18.05 5.69 2.67
N ILE A 21 -17.81 5.56 1.37
CA ILE A 21 -18.63 4.71 0.50
C ILE A 21 -18.57 3.25 0.94
N LEU A 22 -17.37 2.68 1.08
CA LEU A 22 -17.18 1.27 1.44
C LEU A 22 -17.67 0.99 2.86
N GLY A 23 -17.34 1.85 3.83
CA GLY A 23 -17.79 1.69 5.20
C GLY A 23 -19.31 1.63 5.32
N THR A 24 -20.00 2.56 4.65
CA THR A 24 -21.47 2.56 4.59
C THR A 24 -22.01 1.35 3.83
N ALA A 25 -21.42 1.01 2.68
CA ALA A 25 -21.86 -0.11 1.85
C ALA A 25 -21.82 -1.45 2.61
N PHE A 26 -20.72 -1.74 3.34
CA PHE A 26 -20.60 -2.97 4.10
C PHE A 26 -21.64 -3.09 5.22
N ILE A 27 -21.86 -2.02 5.99
CA ILE A 27 -22.82 -2.08 7.12
C ILE A 27 -24.27 -1.97 6.67
N ALA A 28 -24.58 -1.27 5.59
CA ALA A 28 -25.94 -1.11 5.10
C ALA A 28 -26.45 -2.31 4.29
N HIS A 29 -25.56 -3.18 3.81
CA HIS A 29 -25.98 -4.32 3.00
C HIS A 29 -26.78 -5.34 3.82
N PRO A 30 -27.98 -5.79 3.37
CA PRO A 30 -28.81 -6.75 4.13
C PRO A 30 -28.06 -8.04 4.49
N GLY A 31 -27.24 -8.56 3.59
CA GLY A 31 -26.45 -9.79 3.80
C GLY A 31 -25.33 -9.64 4.84
N SER A 32 -24.97 -8.43 5.29
CA SER A 32 -23.93 -8.19 6.30
C SER A 32 -24.47 -8.23 7.74
N SER A 33 -25.38 -9.13 8.04
CA SER A 33 -26.01 -9.24 9.37
C SER A 33 -25.01 -9.56 10.48
N GLU A 34 -24.03 -10.41 10.22
CA GLU A 34 -22.99 -10.76 11.19
C GLU A 34 -22.10 -9.55 11.52
N LEU A 35 -21.68 -8.78 10.52
CA LEU A 35 -20.92 -7.55 10.72
C LEU A 35 -21.69 -6.56 11.60
N ARG A 36 -22.99 -6.34 11.32
CA ARG A 36 -23.84 -5.46 12.14
C ARG A 36 -23.98 -5.98 13.57
N ALA A 37 -24.24 -7.28 13.76
CA ALA A 37 -24.35 -7.87 15.08
C ALA A 37 -23.08 -7.68 15.93
N ARG A 38 -21.91 -7.76 15.32
CA ARG A 38 -20.64 -7.49 16.00
C ARG A 38 -20.45 -6.02 16.36
N ILE A 39 -20.90 -5.10 15.49
CA ILE A 39 -20.90 -3.66 15.79
C ILE A 39 -21.89 -3.34 16.92
N ASP A 40 -23.11 -3.83 16.83
CA ASP A 40 -24.17 -3.55 17.79
C ASP A 40 -23.88 -4.13 19.19
N SER A 41 -23.19 -5.27 19.25
CA SER A 41 -22.73 -5.87 20.51
C SER A 41 -21.48 -5.22 21.11
N GLY A 42 -20.82 -4.31 20.38
CA GLY A 42 -19.53 -3.74 20.78
C GLY A 42 -18.32 -4.67 20.62
N ALA A 43 -18.51 -5.87 20.03
CA ALA A 43 -17.42 -6.80 19.72
C ALA A 43 -16.51 -6.28 18.57
N LEU A 44 -16.99 -5.32 17.81
CA LEU A 44 -16.25 -4.59 16.80
C LEU A 44 -16.54 -3.10 16.99
N ASP A 45 -15.58 -2.36 17.52
CA ASP A 45 -15.71 -0.92 17.70
C ASP A 45 -15.44 -0.14 16.40
N SER A 46 -15.74 1.16 16.40
CA SER A 46 -15.59 2.03 15.23
C SER A 46 -14.14 2.13 14.76
N GLN A 47 -13.16 2.13 15.67
CA GLN A 47 -11.75 2.20 15.37
C GLN A 47 -11.23 0.90 14.74
N GLN A 48 -11.65 -0.24 15.27
CA GLN A 48 -11.32 -1.56 14.72
C GLN A 48 -11.90 -1.73 13.32
N PHE A 49 -13.15 -1.33 13.10
CA PHE A 49 -13.78 -1.34 11.78
C PHE A 49 -13.04 -0.41 10.81
N TYR A 50 -12.71 0.81 11.23
CA TYR A 50 -11.94 1.77 10.43
C TYR A 50 -10.57 1.22 10.03
N ARG A 51 -9.85 0.59 10.96
CA ARG A 51 -8.55 -0.03 10.65
C ARG A 51 -8.67 -1.10 9.56
N GLN A 52 -9.74 -1.88 9.54
CA GLN A 52 -9.96 -2.87 8.48
C GLN A 52 -10.28 -2.19 7.13
N LEU A 53 -11.08 -1.12 7.13
CA LEU A 53 -11.32 -0.32 5.92
C LEU A 53 -10.03 0.31 5.38
N LEU A 54 -9.18 0.85 6.25
CA LEU A 54 -7.85 1.36 5.86
C LEU A 54 -6.99 0.28 5.22
N ARG A 55 -6.92 -0.91 5.82
CA ARG A 55 -6.17 -2.04 5.24
C ARG A 55 -6.74 -2.46 3.89
N LEU A 56 -8.05 -2.43 3.72
CA LEU A 56 -8.69 -2.68 2.43
C LEU A 56 -8.28 -1.64 1.37
N ILE A 57 -8.27 -0.36 1.73
CA ILE A 57 -7.78 0.70 0.83
C ILE A 57 -6.30 0.47 0.49
N TYR A 58 -5.46 0.09 1.46
CA TYR A 58 -4.05 -0.18 1.19
C TYR A 58 -3.86 -1.39 0.27
N ARG A 59 -4.69 -2.43 0.36
CA ARG A 59 -4.71 -3.52 -0.62
C ARG A 59 -4.98 -2.98 -2.03
N PHE A 60 -5.95 -2.08 -2.19
CA PHE A 60 -6.23 -1.45 -3.49
C PHE A 60 -5.05 -0.62 -3.99
N LEU A 61 -4.54 0.29 -3.18
CA LEU A 61 -3.41 1.15 -3.57
C LEU A 61 -2.17 0.34 -3.92
N PHE A 62 -1.86 -0.67 -3.12
CA PHE A 62 -0.75 -1.59 -3.38
C PHE A 62 -0.90 -2.30 -4.73
N LEU A 63 -2.08 -2.88 -5.00
CA LEU A 63 -2.32 -3.58 -6.25
C LEU A 63 -2.31 -2.63 -7.45
N MET A 64 -2.90 -1.43 -7.32
CA MET A 64 -2.87 -0.42 -8.38
C MET A 64 -1.43 -0.01 -8.74
N VAL A 65 -0.58 0.22 -7.75
CA VAL A 65 0.85 0.51 -7.97
C VAL A 65 1.57 -0.69 -8.58
N ALA A 66 1.40 -1.88 -8.00
CA ALA A 66 2.11 -3.08 -8.42
C ALA A 66 1.70 -3.52 -9.84
N GLU A 67 0.44 -3.39 -10.21
CA GLU A 67 -0.06 -3.70 -11.54
C GLU A 67 0.45 -2.70 -12.59
N GLU A 68 0.35 -1.38 -12.34
CA GLU A 68 0.85 -0.37 -13.27
C GLU A 68 2.37 -0.42 -13.47
N ARG A 69 3.12 -0.79 -12.41
CA ARG A 69 4.56 -1.02 -12.46
C ARG A 69 4.95 -2.40 -12.99
N LYS A 70 3.97 -3.24 -13.34
CA LYS A 70 4.18 -4.62 -13.85
C LYS A 70 4.97 -5.51 -12.88
N LEU A 71 4.76 -5.35 -11.58
CA LEU A 71 5.48 -6.10 -10.55
C LEU A 71 4.79 -7.41 -10.13
N ILE A 72 3.51 -7.60 -10.50
CA ILE A 72 2.70 -8.76 -10.07
C ILE A 72 3.14 -10.03 -10.80
N VAL A 73 3.37 -9.95 -12.10
CA VAL A 73 3.74 -11.10 -12.92
C VAL A 73 5.21 -10.94 -13.35
N PRO A 74 6.06 -11.94 -13.11
CA PRO A 74 7.45 -11.89 -13.53
C PRO A 74 7.58 -11.66 -15.04
N GLU A 75 8.56 -10.87 -15.47
CA GLU A 75 8.81 -10.56 -16.88
C GLU A 75 9.05 -11.85 -17.72
N ALA A 76 9.68 -12.85 -17.13
CA ALA A 76 9.91 -14.15 -17.77
C ALA A 76 8.61 -14.89 -18.16
N THR A 77 7.50 -14.57 -17.52
CA THR A 77 6.17 -15.14 -17.78
C THR A 77 5.19 -14.12 -18.38
N ALA A 78 5.67 -12.90 -18.65
CA ALA A 78 4.86 -11.85 -19.28
C ALA A 78 4.39 -12.30 -20.67
N GLY A 79 3.07 -12.28 -20.89
CA GLY A 79 2.45 -12.79 -22.12
C GLY A 79 2.04 -14.28 -22.06
N GLY A 80 2.42 -15.01 -21.03
CA GLY A 80 1.94 -16.40 -20.80
C GLY A 80 0.47 -16.48 -20.35
N THR A 81 -0.02 -17.71 -20.23
CA THR A 81 -1.41 -18.00 -19.83
C THR A 81 -1.73 -17.39 -18.45
N SER A 82 -0.85 -17.53 -17.47
CA SER A 82 -1.02 -17.00 -16.11
C SER A 82 -1.16 -15.48 -16.10
N HIS A 83 -0.31 -14.77 -16.86
CA HIS A 83 -0.41 -13.32 -17.02
C HIS A 83 -1.77 -12.92 -17.62
N THR A 84 -2.20 -13.62 -18.65
CA THR A 84 -3.48 -13.33 -19.32
C THR A 84 -4.65 -13.60 -18.38
N VAL A 85 -4.63 -14.69 -17.61
CA VAL A 85 -5.69 -15.04 -16.65
C VAL A 85 -5.73 -14.03 -15.51
N TYR A 86 -4.59 -13.68 -14.90
CA TYR A 86 -4.55 -12.67 -13.85
C TYR A 86 -5.09 -11.32 -14.37
N SER A 87 -4.54 -10.82 -15.46
CA SER A 87 -4.90 -9.50 -16.00
C SER A 87 -6.37 -9.41 -16.39
N ARG A 88 -6.97 -10.53 -16.86
CA ARG A 88 -8.35 -10.56 -17.34
C ARG A 88 -9.39 -10.77 -16.23
N TYR A 89 -9.06 -11.51 -15.16
CA TYR A 89 -10.05 -11.96 -14.19
C TYR A 89 -9.80 -11.51 -12.75
N TYR A 90 -8.55 -11.20 -12.39
CA TYR A 90 -8.15 -10.94 -10.99
C TYR A 90 -7.60 -9.54 -10.77
N SER A 91 -7.18 -8.82 -11.82
CA SER A 91 -6.53 -7.52 -11.65
C SER A 91 -7.50 -6.43 -11.20
N VAL A 92 -7.02 -5.55 -10.31
CA VAL A 92 -7.76 -4.35 -9.88
C VAL A 92 -7.91 -3.36 -11.04
N GLU A 93 -7.01 -3.39 -12.02
CA GLU A 93 -7.12 -2.59 -13.23
C GLU A 93 -8.42 -2.87 -14.02
N GLN A 94 -8.93 -4.12 -13.99
CA GLN A 94 -10.25 -4.42 -14.58
C GLN A 94 -11.38 -3.70 -13.86
N LEU A 95 -11.31 -3.61 -12.53
CA LEU A 95 -12.29 -2.85 -11.76
C LEU A 95 -12.18 -1.35 -12.04
N ARG A 96 -10.95 -0.82 -12.17
CA ARG A 96 -10.72 0.57 -12.56
C ARG A 96 -11.33 0.88 -13.93
N ARG A 97 -11.11 0.03 -14.93
CA ARG A 97 -11.69 0.18 -16.28
C ARG A 97 -13.23 0.09 -16.27
N ARG A 98 -13.81 -0.73 -15.41
CA ARG A 98 -15.27 -0.77 -15.22
C ARG A 98 -15.77 0.49 -14.55
N ALA A 99 -15.08 1.00 -13.53
CA ALA A 99 -15.43 2.22 -12.83
C ALA A 99 -15.28 3.49 -13.67
N ASP A 100 -14.36 3.51 -14.66
CA ASP A 100 -14.18 4.62 -15.60
C ASP A 100 -15.35 4.76 -16.60
N LYS A 101 -15.89 3.62 -17.03
CA LYS A 101 -17.10 3.61 -17.85
C LYS A 101 -18.26 3.95 -16.91
N TYR A 102 -19.06 4.95 -17.26
CA TYR A 102 -20.25 5.38 -16.53
C TYR A 102 -21.23 4.20 -16.43
N PHE A 103 -20.92 3.27 -15.54
CA PHE A 103 -21.65 2.04 -15.38
C PHE A 103 -22.41 2.14 -14.06
N HIS A 104 -23.74 2.20 -14.16
CA HIS A 104 -24.56 1.91 -13.01
C HIS A 104 -24.36 0.42 -12.69
N GLY A 105 -23.50 0.13 -11.73
CA GLY A 105 -23.36 -1.23 -11.22
C GLY A 105 -24.74 -1.71 -10.76
N ASP A 106 -24.96 -3.00 -10.92
CA ASP A 106 -26.16 -3.62 -10.40
C ASP A 106 -26.04 -3.84 -8.87
N ASP A 107 -27.09 -4.35 -8.27
CA ASP A 107 -27.15 -4.69 -6.84
C ASP A 107 -26.46 -6.01 -6.50
N SER A 108 -25.83 -6.67 -7.48
CA SER A 108 -25.05 -7.91 -7.27
C SER A 108 -23.79 -7.64 -6.42
N THR A 109 -23.21 -8.70 -5.89
CA THR A 109 -22.02 -8.64 -5.01
C THR A 109 -20.84 -9.45 -5.57
N ASP A 110 -20.92 -9.90 -6.81
CA ASP A 110 -19.94 -10.78 -7.44
C ASP A 110 -18.57 -10.13 -7.62
N LEU A 111 -18.50 -8.80 -7.84
CA LEU A 111 -17.23 -8.09 -7.94
C LEU A 111 -16.48 -8.09 -6.60
N TRP A 112 -17.19 -7.92 -5.47
CA TRP A 112 -16.58 -8.04 -4.16
C TRP A 112 -16.10 -9.47 -3.88
N GLN A 113 -16.90 -10.47 -4.22
CA GLN A 113 -16.52 -11.87 -4.08
C GLN A 113 -15.29 -12.22 -4.94
N GLY A 114 -15.24 -11.76 -6.19
CA GLY A 114 -14.09 -11.90 -7.08
C GLY A 114 -12.83 -11.25 -6.51
N LEU A 115 -12.96 -10.04 -5.95
CA LEU A 115 -11.86 -9.32 -5.35
C LEU A 115 -11.28 -10.04 -4.11
N ARG A 116 -12.13 -10.70 -3.31
CA ARG A 116 -11.67 -11.57 -2.20
C ARG A 116 -10.79 -12.71 -2.72
N GLN A 117 -11.12 -13.29 -3.89
CA GLN A 117 -10.26 -14.30 -4.50
C GLN A 117 -8.92 -13.69 -4.98
N THR A 118 -8.93 -12.45 -5.48
CA THR A 118 -7.70 -11.73 -5.80
C THR A 118 -6.82 -11.57 -4.56
N PHE A 119 -7.37 -11.17 -3.42
CA PHE A 119 -6.60 -11.04 -2.17
C PHE A 119 -6.04 -12.39 -1.70
N ARG A 120 -6.78 -13.48 -1.92
CA ARG A 120 -6.33 -14.83 -1.60
C ARG A 120 -5.11 -15.25 -2.42
N LEU A 121 -5.00 -14.83 -3.68
CA LEU A 121 -3.81 -15.06 -4.50
C LEU A 121 -2.52 -14.49 -3.87
N PHE A 122 -2.63 -13.42 -3.09
CA PHE A 122 -1.48 -12.79 -2.44
C PHE A 122 -1.23 -13.26 -1.01
N ARG A 123 -2.13 -14.05 -0.45
CA ARG A 123 -2.03 -14.62 0.90
C ARG A 123 -1.55 -16.05 0.92
N ASP A 124 -1.99 -16.86 -0.03
CA ASP A 124 -1.89 -18.31 -0.04
C ASP A 124 -0.87 -18.75 -1.09
N ASP A 125 0.27 -19.31 -0.62
CA ASP A 125 1.38 -19.72 -1.50
C ASP A 125 0.97 -20.82 -2.51
N GLU A 126 0.09 -21.74 -2.13
CA GLU A 126 -0.38 -22.81 -3.02
C GLU A 126 -1.24 -22.22 -4.15
N VAL A 127 -2.16 -21.33 -3.78
CA VAL A 127 -3.03 -20.65 -4.75
C VAL A 127 -2.23 -19.72 -5.65
N ALA A 128 -1.29 -18.95 -5.10
CA ALA A 128 -0.39 -18.08 -5.86
C ALA A 128 0.43 -18.89 -6.88
N SER A 129 1.07 -19.96 -6.42
CA SER A 129 1.92 -20.82 -7.26
C SER A 129 1.18 -21.47 -8.41
N SER A 130 -0.09 -21.84 -8.22
CA SER A 130 -0.94 -22.38 -9.28
C SER A 130 -1.16 -21.39 -10.43
N MET A 131 -1.03 -20.10 -10.14
CA MET A 131 -1.15 -19.00 -11.10
C MET A 131 0.20 -18.45 -11.56
N GLY A 132 1.32 -19.09 -11.19
CA GLY A 132 2.66 -18.58 -11.47
C GLY A 132 2.99 -17.27 -10.76
N LEU A 133 2.32 -16.99 -9.65
CA LEU A 133 2.53 -15.84 -8.78
C LEU A 133 3.27 -16.28 -7.51
N SER A 134 3.67 -15.31 -6.71
CA SER A 134 4.21 -15.53 -5.37
C SER A 134 3.34 -14.83 -4.34
N ALA A 135 3.00 -15.51 -3.26
CA ALA A 135 2.33 -14.87 -2.15
C ALA A 135 3.25 -13.80 -1.51
N LEU A 136 2.64 -12.79 -0.94
CA LEU A 136 3.38 -11.63 -0.43
C LEU A 136 3.76 -11.77 1.04
N ASN A 137 3.41 -12.87 1.70
CA ASN A 137 3.77 -13.20 3.08
C ASN A 137 3.76 -12.02 4.07
N GLY A 138 2.91 -11.02 3.84
CA GLY A 138 2.81 -9.79 4.61
C GLY A 138 1.47 -9.71 5.34
N GLU A 139 1.45 -8.98 6.46
CA GLU A 139 0.24 -8.76 7.25
C GLU A 139 -0.92 -8.16 6.46
N LEU A 140 -0.62 -7.33 5.44
CA LEU A 140 -1.63 -6.61 4.67
C LEU A 140 -2.66 -7.55 4.02
N PHE A 141 -2.22 -8.69 3.46
CA PHE A 141 -3.09 -9.70 2.83
C PHE A 141 -3.45 -10.84 3.78
N GLY A 142 -2.92 -10.84 5.01
CA GLY A 142 -3.19 -11.86 6.02
C GLY A 142 -4.67 -11.99 6.39
N GLU A 143 -5.05 -13.15 6.95
CA GLU A 143 -6.46 -13.48 7.30
C GLU A 143 -7.09 -12.47 8.28
N ASN A 144 -6.30 -12.01 9.23
CA ASN A 144 -6.78 -11.11 10.28
C ASN A 144 -6.82 -9.63 9.85
N ALA A 145 -6.26 -9.30 8.69
CA ALA A 145 -6.16 -7.90 8.25
C ALA A 145 -7.53 -7.24 8.06
N CYS A 146 -8.47 -7.96 7.43
CA CYS A 146 -9.81 -7.48 7.09
C CYS A 146 -10.89 -8.53 7.42
N ARG A 147 -10.75 -9.24 8.53
CA ARG A 147 -11.55 -10.42 8.88
C ARG A 147 -13.06 -10.17 8.82
N ASP A 148 -13.52 -9.05 9.38
CA ASP A 148 -14.95 -8.76 9.44
C ASP A 148 -15.49 -8.31 8.07
N LEU A 149 -14.67 -7.68 7.25
CA LEU A 149 -15.03 -7.29 5.88
C LEU A 149 -15.06 -8.50 4.93
N GLU A 150 -14.22 -9.50 5.14
CA GLU A 150 -14.21 -10.71 4.30
C GLU A 150 -15.50 -11.51 4.42
N GLY A 151 -16.18 -11.47 5.58
CA GLY A 151 -17.50 -12.06 5.77
C GLY A 151 -18.67 -11.20 5.32
N ALA A 152 -18.42 -9.90 5.04
CA ALA A 152 -19.46 -8.95 4.71
C ALA A 152 -19.73 -8.88 3.20
N HIS A 153 -20.79 -8.16 2.82
CA HIS A 153 -21.22 -7.98 1.43
C HIS A 153 -21.13 -6.50 1.02
N CYS A 154 -20.76 -6.27 -0.24
CA CYS A 154 -20.74 -4.95 -0.85
C CYS A 154 -21.31 -5.08 -2.27
N ARG A 155 -22.27 -4.20 -2.63
CA ARG A 155 -22.84 -4.20 -3.98
C ARG A 155 -21.82 -3.70 -4.99
N ASN A 156 -21.95 -4.18 -6.21
CA ASN A 156 -21.11 -3.76 -7.34
C ASN A 156 -21.09 -2.25 -7.53
N ASN A 157 -22.25 -1.61 -7.37
CA ASN A 157 -22.37 -0.17 -7.52
C ASN A 157 -21.51 0.61 -6.53
N GLU A 158 -21.60 0.30 -5.25
CA GLU A 158 -20.81 0.97 -4.21
C GLU A 158 -19.31 0.66 -4.36
N LEU A 159 -18.96 -0.58 -4.67
CA LEU A 159 -17.58 -0.97 -4.91
C LEU A 159 -16.97 -0.20 -6.08
N LEU A 160 -17.67 -0.14 -7.23
CA LEU A 160 -17.17 0.59 -8.40
C LEU A 160 -17.10 2.10 -8.16
N ARG A 161 -18.03 2.67 -7.39
CA ARG A 161 -17.94 4.08 -6.98
C ARG A 161 -16.71 4.32 -6.12
N ALA A 162 -16.42 3.48 -5.15
CA ALA A 162 -15.21 3.61 -4.33
C ALA A 162 -13.92 3.46 -5.16
N ILE A 163 -13.88 2.48 -6.06
CA ILE A 163 -12.74 2.32 -6.99
C ILE A 163 -12.58 3.54 -7.89
N ARG A 164 -13.68 4.18 -8.32
CA ARG A 164 -13.63 5.41 -9.11
C ARG A 164 -13.00 6.57 -8.32
N GLU A 165 -13.38 6.75 -7.06
CA GLU A 165 -12.78 7.77 -6.18
C GLU A 165 -11.26 7.58 -6.04
N LEU A 166 -10.79 6.34 -5.98
CA LEU A 166 -9.37 6.02 -5.98
C LEU A 166 -8.70 6.22 -7.35
N SER A 167 -9.43 6.12 -8.46
CA SER A 167 -8.87 6.04 -9.81
C SER A 167 -8.87 7.35 -10.57
N VAL A 168 -9.76 8.27 -10.24
CA VAL A 168 -10.01 9.49 -11.00
C VAL A 168 -10.12 10.70 -10.08
N PHE A 169 -9.35 11.72 -10.35
CA PHE A 169 -9.46 13.02 -9.69
C PHE A 169 -9.86 14.12 -10.68
N ARG A 170 -10.36 15.23 -10.18
CA ARG A 170 -10.63 16.40 -11.00
C ARG A 170 -9.44 17.35 -10.97
N THR A 171 -8.98 17.74 -12.16
CA THR A 171 -7.98 18.80 -12.31
C THR A 171 -8.56 20.15 -11.88
N ASP A 172 -7.72 21.16 -11.72
CA ASP A 172 -8.17 22.54 -11.36
C ASP A 172 -9.11 23.14 -12.42
N LYS A 173 -9.07 22.61 -13.65
CA LYS A 173 -10.00 22.94 -14.76
C LYS A 173 -11.29 22.12 -14.72
N GLY A 174 -11.50 21.31 -13.67
CA GLY A 174 -12.67 20.43 -13.53
C GLY A 174 -12.68 19.20 -14.42
N VAL A 175 -11.61 18.98 -15.21
CA VAL A 175 -11.53 17.84 -16.13
C VAL A 175 -11.16 16.58 -15.34
N PRO A 176 -11.88 15.46 -15.51
CA PRO A 176 -11.50 14.19 -14.92
C PRO A 176 -10.14 13.73 -15.45
N SER A 177 -9.24 13.35 -14.56
CA SER A 177 -7.92 12.82 -14.90
C SER A 177 -7.67 11.54 -14.10
N ARG A 178 -7.07 10.56 -14.74
CA ARG A 178 -6.76 9.28 -14.10
C ARG A 178 -5.51 9.41 -13.23
N VAL A 179 -5.55 8.80 -12.05
CA VAL A 179 -4.37 8.71 -11.19
C VAL A 179 -3.33 7.80 -11.84
N ASN A 180 -2.11 8.32 -12.02
CA ASN A 180 -0.96 7.53 -12.48
C ASN A 180 -0.25 6.94 -11.26
N TYR A 181 -0.58 5.71 -10.91
CA TYR A 181 0.00 5.00 -9.77
C TYR A 181 1.46 4.57 -10.01
N ALA A 182 1.88 4.40 -11.26
CA ALA A 182 3.28 4.10 -11.56
C ALA A 182 4.23 5.26 -11.23
N GLY A 183 3.72 6.49 -11.31
CA GLY A 183 4.47 7.71 -11.01
C GLY A 183 4.47 8.12 -9.53
N LEU A 184 3.61 7.53 -8.70
CA LEU A 184 3.61 7.81 -7.26
C LEU A 184 4.81 7.14 -6.59
N ASP A 185 5.52 7.84 -5.76
CA ASP A 185 6.56 7.25 -4.93
C ASP A 185 6.02 6.75 -3.58
N VAL A 186 6.88 6.15 -2.77
CA VAL A 186 6.50 5.62 -1.46
C VAL A 186 6.16 6.75 -0.49
N GLU A 187 6.81 7.88 -0.67
CA GLU A 187 6.61 9.10 0.10
C GLU A 187 5.21 9.68 -0.16
N ASP A 188 4.74 9.65 -1.41
CA ASP A 188 3.38 10.09 -1.76
C ASP A 188 2.32 9.22 -1.07
N LEU A 189 2.49 7.90 -1.11
CA LEU A 189 1.58 6.96 -0.45
C LEU A 189 1.64 7.09 1.08
N GLY A 190 2.83 7.29 1.64
CA GLY A 190 3.03 7.52 3.07
C GLY A 190 2.32 8.78 3.56
N SER A 191 2.40 9.87 2.80
CA SER A 191 1.70 11.13 3.11
C SER A 191 0.17 10.98 3.07
N VAL A 192 -0.37 10.21 2.13
CA VAL A 192 -1.81 9.87 2.11
C VAL A 192 -2.19 9.10 3.38
N TYR A 193 -1.38 8.09 3.76
CA TYR A 193 -1.60 7.32 4.98
C TYR A 193 -1.67 8.19 6.22
N GLU A 194 -0.68 9.06 6.42
CA GLU A 194 -0.63 9.94 7.60
C GLU A 194 -1.83 10.89 7.67
N GLY A 195 -2.27 11.42 6.52
CA GLY A 195 -3.47 12.26 6.46
C GLY A 195 -4.75 11.54 6.89
N LEU A 196 -4.79 10.21 6.76
CA LEU A 196 -5.96 9.41 7.18
C LEU A 196 -5.98 9.13 8.69
N LEU A 197 -4.84 9.21 9.37
CA LEU A 197 -4.78 9.03 10.82
C LEU A 197 -5.46 10.17 11.61
N GLU A 198 -5.75 11.28 10.95
CA GLU A 198 -6.42 12.44 11.55
C GLU A 198 -7.94 12.25 11.71
N PHE A 199 -8.51 11.23 11.08
CA PHE A 199 -9.96 11.02 11.10
C PHE A 199 -10.42 10.14 12.25
N HIS A 200 -11.55 10.55 12.84
CA HIS A 200 -12.29 9.75 13.80
C HIS A 200 -13.50 9.11 13.10
N PRO A 201 -13.58 7.77 13.12
CA PRO A 201 -14.70 7.07 12.54
C PRO A 201 -15.97 7.22 13.39
N VAL A 202 -17.09 7.45 12.71
CA VAL A 202 -18.41 7.53 13.31
C VAL A 202 -19.30 6.48 12.65
N LEU A 203 -19.87 5.59 13.48
CA LEU A 203 -20.85 4.61 13.07
C LEU A 203 -22.25 5.07 13.53
N ARG A 204 -23.24 4.99 12.64
CA ARG A 204 -24.65 5.24 12.94
C ARG A 204 -25.45 3.97 12.62
N SER A 205 -26.34 3.60 13.53
CA SER A 205 -27.16 2.38 13.39
C SER A 205 -28.45 2.63 12.61
N SER A 206 -28.97 3.86 12.58
CA SER A 206 -30.26 4.15 11.95
C SER A 206 -30.27 5.52 11.26
N PRO A 207 -30.22 5.57 9.92
CA PRO A 207 -29.88 4.45 9.02
C PRO A 207 -28.42 4.01 9.18
N PRO A 208 -28.10 2.73 8.90
CA PRO A 208 -26.72 2.26 8.98
C PRO A 208 -25.81 3.07 8.08
N SER A 209 -24.81 3.74 8.65
CA SER A 209 -23.86 4.57 7.88
C SER A 209 -22.53 4.70 8.60
N PHE A 210 -21.49 4.89 7.82
CA PHE A 210 -20.13 5.15 8.26
C PHE A 210 -19.70 6.54 7.80
N ASP A 211 -19.09 7.30 8.69
CA ASP A 211 -18.57 8.62 8.37
C ASP A 211 -17.21 8.87 9.04
N LEU A 212 -16.48 9.84 8.54
CA LEU A 212 -15.21 10.30 9.05
C LEU A 212 -15.33 11.76 9.47
N VAL A 213 -14.99 12.03 10.72
CA VAL A 213 -14.97 13.40 11.28
C VAL A 213 -13.53 13.80 11.52
N THR A 214 -13.17 15.00 11.11
CA THR A 214 -11.83 15.55 11.37
C THR A 214 -11.66 15.80 12.84
N GLY A 215 -10.67 15.18 13.47
CA GLY A 215 -10.32 15.42 14.87
C GLY A 215 -9.50 16.69 15.05
N SER A 216 -9.63 17.34 16.20
CA SER A 216 -8.78 18.46 16.60
C SER A 216 -7.41 18.01 17.15
N GLU A 217 -7.13 16.72 17.15
CA GLU A 217 -5.99 16.12 17.88
C GLU A 217 -4.65 16.15 17.14
N ARG A 218 -4.60 16.59 15.88
CA ARG A 218 -3.33 16.69 15.12
C ARG A 218 -2.26 17.47 15.87
N LYS A 219 -2.65 18.48 16.65
CA LYS A 219 -1.73 19.27 17.48
C LYS A 219 -1.18 18.48 18.67
N GLN A 220 -1.82 17.37 19.07
CA GLN A 220 -1.43 16.59 20.24
C GLN A 220 -0.56 15.38 19.91
N THR A 221 -0.72 14.77 18.73
CA THR A 221 0.01 13.55 18.34
C THR A 221 1.36 13.81 17.69
N GLY A 222 1.62 15.04 17.20
CA GLY A 222 2.91 15.42 16.60
C GLY A 222 3.28 14.61 15.33
N SER A 223 2.32 13.95 14.70
CA SER A 223 2.55 13.19 13.47
C SER A 223 2.74 14.14 12.29
N TYR A 224 4.00 14.40 11.93
CA TYR A 224 4.36 15.17 10.76
C TYR A 224 5.22 14.31 9.84
N TYR A 225 4.89 14.34 8.56
CA TYR A 225 5.76 13.77 7.53
C TYR A 225 7.09 14.54 7.51
N THR A 226 8.19 13.83 7.71
CA THR A 226 9.52 14.46 7.71
C THR A 226 9.92 14.78 6.27
N PRO A 227 10.27 16.05 5.95
CA PRO A 227 10.71 16.42 4.61
C PRO A 227 11.88 15.58 4.11
N PRO A 228 11.90 15.18 2.82
CA PRO A 228 12.95 14.34 2.24
C PRO A 228 14.36 14.89 2.46
N ASP A 229 14.53 16.21 2.44
CA ASP A 229 15.84 16.84 2.65
C ASP A 229 16.41 16.57 4.05
N LEU A 230 15.55 16.56 5.08
CA LEU A 230 15.96 16.21 6.44
C LEU A 230 16.31 14.74 6.57
N VAL A 231 15.59 13.85 5.87
CA VAL A 231 15.90 12.43 5.84
C VAL A 231 17.27 12.21 5.18
N HIS A 232 17.52 12.85 4.05
CA HIS A 232 18.81 12.77 3.36
C HIS A 232 19.94 13.29 4.24
N GLU A 233 19.73 14.41 4.92
CA GLU A 233 20.73 14.97 5.83
C GLU A 233 21.07 14.01 6.97
N LEU A 234 20.06 13.39 7.59
CA LEU A 234 20.28 12.37 8.62
C LEU A 234 21.04 11.15 8.09
N ILE A 235 20.65 10.64 6.92
CA ILE A 235 21.35 9.50 6.29
C ILE A 235 22.81 9.86 6.01
N ASN A 236 23.06 11.04 5.46
CA ASN A 236 24.41 11.47 5.13
C ASN A 236 25.29 11.72 6.36
N SER A 237 24.73 12.32 7.40
CA SER A 237 25.48 12.65 8.62
C SER A 237 25.67 11.50 9.59
N ALA A 238 24.70 10.57 9.67
CA ALA A 238 24.72 9.50 10.65
C ALA A 238 25.09 8.12 10.06
N LEU A 239 24.50 7.74 8.91
CA LEU A 239 24.67 6.40 8.36
C LEU A 239 25.88 6.29 7.43
N VAL A 240 26.11 7.28 6.57
CA VAL A 240 27.21 7.24 5.58
C VAL A 240 28.57 7.07 6.25
N PRO A 241 28.93 7.81 7.32
CA PRO A 241 30.23 7.61 8.00
C PRO A 241 30.40 6.20 8.59
N VAL A 242 29.30 5.59 9.07
CA VAL A 242 29.33 4.22 9.60
C VAL A 242 29.55 3.20 8.48
N ILE A 243 28.93 3.39 7.32
CA ILE A 243 29.14 2.56 6.13
C ILE A 243 30.60 2.65 5.68
N GLU A 244 31.14 3.85 5.53
CA GLU A 244 32.50 4.10 5.10
C GLU A 244 33.52 3.51 6.06
N ASP A 245 33.34 3.68 7.38
CA ASP A 245 34.20 3.10 8.39
C ASP A 245 34.22 1.57 8.31
N ARG A 246 33.07 0.93 8.14
CA ARG A 246 32.99 -0.53 8.04
C ARG A 246 33.59 -1.07 6.75
N VAL A 247 33.34 -0.43 5.62
CA VAL A 247 33.86 -0.83 4.33
C VAL A 247 35.38 -0.63 4.26
N SER A 248 35.91 0.46 4.85
CA SER A 248 37.35 0.73 4.87
C SER A 248 38.16 -0.26 5.69
N LYS A 249 37.57 -0.87 6.72
CA LYS A 249 38.19 -1.89 7.57
C LYS A 249 38.20 -3.29 6.95
N ALA A 250 37.38 -3.53 5.94
CA ALA A 250 37.27 -4.82 5.26
C ALA A 250 38.33 -4.96 4.17
N LYS A 251 38.99 -6.12 4.12
CA LYS A 251 40.16 -6.37 3.26
C LYS A 251 39.78 -6.77 1.84
N ASP A 252 38.68 -7.49 1.70
CA ASP A 252 38.24 -8.02 0.43
C ASP A 252 36.75 -7.81 0.20
N LYS A 253 36.26 -8.27 -0.94
CA LYS A 253 34.85 -8.14 -1.36
C LYS A 253 33.90 -8.85 -0.40
N GLU A 254 34.25 -10.04 0.05
CA GLU A 254 33.40 -10.86 0.92
C GLU A 254 33.28 -10.25 2.32
N GLU A 255 34.39 -9.75 2.88
CA GLU A 255 34.39 -9.01 4.14
C GLU A 255 33.58 -7.72 4.05
N LYS A 256 33.66 -6.97 2.94
CA LYS A 256 32.86 -5.76 2.69
C LYS A 256 31.36 -6.09 2.64
N GLU A 257 30.96 -7.12 1.91
CA GLU A 257 29.56 -7.56 1.83
C GLU A 257 29.04 -7.95 3.21
N LYS A 258 29.81 -8.76 3.95
CA LYS A 258 29.46 -9.15 5.32
C LYS A 258 29.35 -7.96 6.28
N ALA A 259 30.24 -6.98 6.15
CA ALA A 259 30.25 -5.77 6.96
C ALA A 259 28.99 -4.91 6.70
N LEU A 260 28.57 -4.79 5.45
CA LEU A 260 27.36 -4.07 5.05
C LEU A 260 26.10 -4.80 5.52
N LEU A 261 25.97 -6.10 5.29
CA LEU A 261 24.82 -6.90 5.75
C LEU A 261 24.79 -7.08 7.28
N GLY A 262 25.90 -6.80 7.95
CA GLY A 262 26.00 -6.75 9.41
C GLY A 262 25.50 -5.45 10.04
N LEU A 263 25.13 -4.44 9.27
CA LEU A 263 24.53 -3.21 9.78
C LEU A 263 23.14 -3.49 10.37
N ARG A 264 22.78 -2.74 11.40
CA ARG A 264 21.46 -2.80 12.04
C ARG A 264 20.91 -1.39 12.17
N VAL A 265 19.85 -1.12 11.44
CA VAL A 265 19.11 0.16 11.48
C VAL A 265 17.76 -0.14 12.10
N CYS A 266 17.44 0.53 13.19
CA CYS A 266 16.18 0.37 13.91
C CYS A 266 15.52 1.72 14.08
N ASP A 267 14.25 1.79 13.74
CA ASP A 267 13.40 2.95 13.98
C ASP A 267 12.14 2.51 14.75
N PRO A 268 12.10 2.71 16.08
CA PRO A 268 10.97 2.28 16.91
C PRO A 268 9.72 3.12 16.70
N ALA A 269 9.80 4.21 15.94
CA ALA A 269 8.70 5.11 15.64
C ALA A 269 8.57 5.35 14.13
N SER A 270 8.79 4.31 13.33
CA SER A 270 9.01 4.35 11.89
C SER A 270 7.90 5.01 11.06
N GLY A 271 6.69 5.13 11.58
CA GLY A 271 5.56 5.67 10.82
C GLY A 271 5.38 4.96 9.47
N SER A 272 5.47 5.72 8.38
CA SER A 272 5.44 5.19 7.00
C SER A 272 6.74 4.48 6.57
N GLY A 273 7.76 4.43 7.41
CA GLY A 273 9.05 3.79 7.12
C GLY A 273 10.00 4.60 6.26
N HIS A 274 9.79 5.90 6.11
CA HIS A 274 10.55 6.75 5.20
C HIS A 274 12.04 6.74 5.50
N PHE A 275 12.45 6.92 6.78
CA PHE A 275 13.87 6.86 7.18
C PHE A 275 14.48 5.49 6.91
N MET A 276 13.75 4.42 7.20
CA MET A 276 14.22 3.06 7.00
C MET A 276 14.40 2.72 5.53
N LEU A 277 13.48 3.19 4.69
CA LEU A 277 13.58 3.01 3.25
C LEU A 277 14.77 3.77 2.66
N ALA A 278 15.03 5.00 3.12
CA ALA A 278 16.20 5.79 2.73
C ALA A 278 17.51 5.10 3.18
N ALA A 279 17.56 4.60 4.41
CA ALA A 279 18.68 3.83 4.91
C ALA A 279 18.92 2.55 4.10
N ALA A 280 17.86 1.78 3.83
CA ALA A 280 17.95 0.58 3.01
C ALA A 280 18.49 0.86 1.61
N ARG A 281 17.99 1.90 0.95
CA ARG A 281 18.47 2.33 -0.38
C ARG A 281 19.95 2.72 -0.35
N ARG A 282 20.39 3.42 0.70
CA ARG A 282 21.79 3.83 0.83
C ARG A 282 22.73 2.65 1.05
N ILE A 283 22.38 1.73 1.94
CA ILE A 283 23.19 0.52 2.17
C ILE A 283 23.18 -0.38 0.92
N ALA A 284 22.02 -0.56 0.28
CA ALA A 284 21.89 -1.38 -0.92
C ALA A 284 22.74 -0.86 -2.09
N ARG A 285 22.86 0.45 -2.23
CA ARG A 285 23.74 1.05 -3.24
C ARG A 285 25.19 0.65 -3.02
N GLU A 286 25.72 0.77 -1.79
CA GLU A 286 27.07 0.34 -1.48
C GLU A 286 27.28 -1.16 -1.66
N LEU A 287 26.30 -1.96 -1.21
CA LEU A 287 26.35 -3.41 -1.39
C LEU A 287 26.37 -3.81 -2.86
N SER A 288 25.60 -3.13 -3.70
CA SER A 288 25.58 -3.41 -5.15
C SER A 288 26.88 -3.01 -5.83
N ILE A 289 27.49 -1.89 -5.43
CA ILE A 289 28.82 -1.47 -5.89
C ILE A 289 29.88 -2.54 -5.50
N VAL A 290 29.84 -3.02 -4.27
CA VAL A 290 30.76 -4.08 -3.80
C VAL A 290 30.54 -5.37 -4.59
N ARG A 291 29.29 -5.75 -4.89
CA ARG A 291 28.96 -6.99 -5.61
C ARG A 291 29.39 -6.95 -7.07
N GLU A 292 29.20 -5.84 -7.74
CA GLU A 292 29.47 -5.71 -9.18
C GLU A 292 30.90 -5.21 -9.46
N GLY A 293 31.47 -4.44 -8.53
CA GLY A 293 32.78 -3.84 -8.67
C GLY A 293 32.80 -2.56 -9.52
N GLU A 294 31.61 -2.09 -9.92
CA GLU A 294 31.41 -0.89 -10.73
C GLU A 294 30.73 0.20 -9.91
N SER A 295 31.06 1.47 -10.16
CA SER A 295 30.46 2.62 -9.46
C SER A 295 28.99 2.84 -9.76
N GLU A 296 28.52 2.33 -10.91
CA GLU A 296 27.12 2.36 -11.33
C GLU A 296 26.61 0.93 -11.53
N PRO A 297 26.05 0.31 -10.47
CA PRO A 297 25.60 -1.06 -10.54
C PRO A 297 24.34 -1.22 -11.40
N THR A 298 24.21 -2.41 -12.00
CA THR A 298 23.03 -2.73 -12.80
C THR A 298 21.75 -2.75 -11.95
N PRO A 299 20.58 -2.42 -12.53
CA PRO A 299 19.32 -2.44 -11.82
C PRO A 299 18.96 -3.80 -11.20
N THR A 300 19.46 -4.88 -11.77
CA THR A 300 19.23 -6.25 -11.25
C THR A 300 20.00 -6.46 -9.96
N VAL A 301 21.31 -6.19 -9.95
CA VAL A 301 22.17 -6.34 -8.77
C VAL A 301 21.71 -5.41 -7.64
N TYR A 302 21.31 -4.18 -7.99
CA TYR A 302 20.77 -3.25 -7.00
C TYR A 302 19.48 -3.76 -6.35
N ARG A 303 18.55 -4.34 -7.13
CA ARG A 303 17.30 -4.90 -6.59
C ARG A 303 17.54 -6.10 -5.66
N GLU A 304 18.50 -6.96 -6.00
CA GLU A 304 18.91 -8.08 -5.14
C GLU A 304 19.54 -7.57 -3.84
N ALA A 305 20.48 -6.63 -3.94
CA ALA A 305 21.11 -6.00 -2.79
C ALA A 305 20.07 -5.34 -1.87
N LEU A 306 19.08 -4.65 -2.43
CA LEU A 306 18.01 -4.01 -1.65
C LEU A 306 17.15 -5.02 -0.87
N ARG A 307 16.82 -6.16 -1.48
CA ARG A 307 16.10 -7.24 -0.79
C ARG A 307 16.88 -7.81 0.38
N ASP A 308 18.17 -8.06 0.18
CA ASP A 308 19.04 -8.60 1.22
C ASP A 308 19.23 -7.61 2.38
N VAL A 309 19.39 -6.32 2.07
CA VAL A 309 19.49 -5.26 3.08
C VAL A 309 18.19 -5.14 3.89
N ILE A 310 17.03 -5.13 3.22
CA ILE A 310 15.75 -5.06 3.93
C ILE A 310 15.59 -6.24 4.90
N ARG A 311 15.96 -7.45 4.46
CA ARG A 311 15.87 -8.65 5.30
C ARG A 311 16.83 -8.65 6.48
N SER A 312 18.03 -8.12 6.27
CA SER A 312 19.13 -8.32 7.22
C SER A 312 19.43 -7.10 8.09
N CYS A 313 19.14 -5.89 7.59
CA CYS A 313 19.63 -4.65 8.20
C CYS A 313 18.53 -3.79 8.81
N ILE A 314 17.26 -3.93 8.37
CA ILE A 314 16.20 -2.98 8.70
C ILE A 314 15.22 -3.59 9.72
N TYR A 315 14.95 -2.82 10.79
CA TYR A 315 14.10 -3.23 11.91
C TYR A 315 13.16 -2.07 12.30
N ALA A 316 11.84 -2.35 12.42
CA ALA A 316 10.79 -1.43 12.82
C ALA A 316 10.10 -1.88 14.11
#